data_57af1b8f8051d25b27ada96a676628ac
#
_entry.id   57af1b8f8051d25b27ada96a676628ac
#
_cell.length_a   1.000
_cell.length_b   1.000
_cell.length_c   1.000
_cell.angle_alpha   90.00
_cell.angle_beta   90.00
_cell.angle_gamma   90.00
#
_symmetry.space_group_name_H-M   'P 1'
#
loop_
_entity.id
_entity.type
_entity.pdbx_description
1 polymer ?
#
loop_
_entity_poly.entity_id
_entity_poly.type
_entity_poly.pdbx_seq_one_letter_code
_entity_poly.pdbx_strand_id
1 'polypeptide(L)'
;MAKKIVGLIKLQVPAGKANPSPPIGPALGQRGLNIMEFCKAFNAATQKMEPGLPVPVVITAYADKSFTFVMKTPPASVLIRKAAKIEKGSARPHTDKVGRITRAQAEEIARMKMPDLTAADLEAAVRTIAGSARSMGVEVEGL
;
A
#
# COMPACT_ATOMS: atom_id res chain seq x y z
N MET A 1 30.37 3.19 -4.65
CA MET A 1 30.01 4.08 -5.76
C MET A 1 28.51 4.07 -5.99
N ALA A 2 27.93 5.21 -6.28
CA ALA A 2 26.53 5.29 -6.60
C ALA A 2 26.25 4.59 -7.94
N LYS A 3 25.30 3.67 -7.95
CA LYS A 3 24.88 2.97 -9.17
C LYS A 3 23.92 3.85 -9.96
N LYS A 4 24.01 3.77 -11.28
CA LYS A 4 23.11 4.52 -12.14
C LYS A 4 21.70 3.91 -12.08
N ILE A 5 20.71 4.72 -11.75
CA ILE A 5 19.31 4.32 -11.74
C ILE A 5 18.78 4.27 -13.16
N VAL A 6 18.30 3.11 -13.59
CA VAL A 6 17.67 2.93 -14.91
C VAL A 6 16.17 3.25 -14.86
N GLY A 7 15.54 2.98 -13.74
CA GLY A 7 14.13 3.28 -13.57
C GLY A 7 13.57 2.85 -12.23
N LEU A 8 12.33 3.26 -11.99
CA LEU A 8 11.57 2.88 -10.81
C LEU A 8 10.38 2.02 -11.24
N ILE A 9 10.09 0.99 -10.46
CA ILE A 9 8.95 0.12 -10.66
C ILE A 9 8.09 0.19 -9.40
N LYS A 10 6.82 0.55 -9.56
CA LYS A 10 5.86 0.62 -8.45
C LYS A 10 4.85 -0.49 -8.60
N LEU A 11 4.73 -1.34 -7.59
CA LEU A 11 3.83 -2.49 -7.59
C LEU A 11 3.07 -2.57 -6.27
N GLN A 12 1.94 -3.25 -6.31
CA GLN A 12 1.24 -3.71 -5.10
C GLN A 12 1.30 -5.23 -5.11
N VAL A 13 1.89 -5.81 -4.08
CA VAL A 13 2.11 -7.25 -3.98
C VAL A 13 1.48 -7.76 -2.69
N PRO A 14 0.71 -8.87 -2.74
CA PRO A 14 0.18 -9.47 -1.52
C PRO A 14 1.31 -9.93 -0.60
N ALA A 15 1.23 -9.57 0.68
CA ALA A 15 2.25 -9.91 1.67
C ALA A 15 2.44 -11.43 1.75
N GLY A 16 3.68 -11.89 1.68
CA GLY A 16 4.03 -13.30 1.76
C GLY A 16 3.67 -14.13 0.53
N LYS A 17 3.10 -13.51 -0.50
CA LYS A 17 2.60 -14.21 -1.69
C LYS A 17 3.20 -13.70 -3.00
N ALA A 18 4.39 -13.13 -2.97
CA ALA A 18 5.07 -12.72 -4.19
C ALA A 18 5.46 -13.96 -5.01
N ASN A 19 5.16 -13.91 -6.30
CA ASN A 19 5.49 -15.00 -7.24
C ASN A 19 5.79 -14.40 -8.63
N PRO A 20 6.36 -15.20 -9.55
CA PRO A 20 6.69 -14.70 -10.89
C PRO A 20 5.50 -14.39 -11.80
N SER A 21 4.29 -14.64 -11.36
CA SER A 21 3.08 -14.35 -12.13
C SER A 21 2.85 -12.84 -12.25
N PRO A 22 2.05 -12.38 -13.25
CA PRO A 22 1.66 -10.98 -13.31
C PRO A 22 1.05 -10.50 -11.96
N PRO A 23 1.33 -9.24 -11.53
CA PRO A 23 2.05 -8.19 -12.25
C PRO A 23 3.58 -8.18 -12.05
N ILE A 24 4.13 -9.05 -11.20
CA ILE A 24 5.54 -8.99 -10.81
C ILE A 24 6.46 -9.42 -11.97
N GLY A 25 6.16 -10.57 -12.59
CA GLY A 25 6.99 -11.12 -13.66
C GLY A 25 7.23 -10.15 -14.80
N PRO A 26 6.19 -9.67 -15.48
CA PRO A 26 6.36 -8.73 -16.59
C PRO A 26 7.04 -7.42 -16.19
N ALA A 27 6.70 -6.88 -15.01
CA ALA A 27 7.26 -5.61 -14.54
C ALA A 27 8.78 -5.69 -14.34
N LEU A 28 9.25 -6.74 -13.69
CA LEU A 28 10.68 -6.97 -13.44
C LEU A 28 11.40 -7.49 -14.69
N GLY A 29 10.73 -8.33 -15.47
CA GLY A 29 11.29 -8.91 -16.68
C GLY A 29 11.66 -7.87 -17.74
N GLN A 30 10.86 -6.83 -17.89
CA GLN A 30 11.14 -5.72 -18.78
C GLN A 30 12.45 -4.99 -18.46
N ARG A 31 12.84 -4.99 -17.18
CA ARG A 31 14.06 -4.37 -16.71
C ARG A 31 15.24 -5.35 -16.61
N GLY A 32 15.02 -6.62 -16.93
CA GLY A 32 16.05 -7.65 -16.84
C GLY A 32 16.45 -7.98 -15.40
N LEU A 33 15.58 -7.74 -14.45
CA LEU A 33 15.85 -8.01 -13.03
C LEU A 33 15.56 -9.47 -12.66
N ASN A 34 16.19 -9.97 -11.60
CA ASN A 34 15.95 -11.31 -11.11
C ASN A 34 14.64 -11.38 -10.33
N ILE A 35 13.62 -11.94 -10.95
CA ILE A 35 12.27 -12.04 -10.39
C ILE A 35 12.23 -12.91 -9.13
N MET A 36 12.91 -14.05 -9.15
CA MET A 36 12.91 -14.98 -8.02
C MET A 36 13.60 -14.40 -6.80
N GLU A 37 14.69 -13.66 -7.00
CA GLU A 37 15.39 -12.99 -5.92
C GLU A 37 14.49 -11.95 -5.23
N PHE A 38 13.77 -11.17 -6.02
CA PHE A 38 12.79 -10.23 -5.48
C PHE A 38 11.69 -10.94 -4.69
N CYS A 39 11.12 -12.00 -5.26
CA CYS A 39 10.04 -12.75 -4.58
C CYS A 39 10.50 -13.31 -3.25
N LYS A 40 11.68 -13.90 -3.18
CA LYS A 40 12.26 -14.43 -1.94
C LYS A 40 12.48 -13.33 -0.91
N ALA A 41 13.12 -12.24 -1.31
CA ALA A 41 13.41 -11.12 -0.42
C ALA A 41 12.12 -10.48 0.11
N PHE A 42 11.14 -10.26 -0.76
CA PHE A 42 9.85 -9.67 -0.38
C PHE A 42 9.08 -10.59 0.56
N ASN A 43 8.98 -11.87 0.25
CA ASN A 43 8.28 -12.83 1.10
C ASN A 43 8.92 -12.93 2.47
N ALA A 44 10.25 -12.93 2.55
CA ALA A 44 10.97 -12.94 3.83
C ALA A 44 10.70 -11.66 4.63
N ALA A 45 10.70 -10.50 3.98
CA ALA A 45 10.45 -9.22 4.63
C ALA A 45 9.00 -9.07 5.12
N THR A 46 8.04 -9.74 4.47
CA THR A 46 6.62 -9.63 4.80
C THR A 46 6.08 -10.81 5.62
N GLN A 47 6.94 -11.70 6.11
CA GLN A 47 6.53 -12.87 6.90
C GLN A 47 5.69 -12.53 8.12
N LYS A 48 5.99 -11.41 8.77
CA LYS A 48 5.30 -10.96 9.99
C LYS A 48 4.03 -10.17 9.70
N MET A 49 3.76 -9.90 8.44
CA MET A 49 2.57 -9.15 8.02
C MET A 49 1.40 -10.10 7.78
N GLU A 50 0.19 -9.55 7.82
CA GLU A 50 -1.01 -10.31 7.50
C GLU A 50 -0.92 -10.86 6.06
N PRO A 51 -1.01 -12.22 5.86
CA PRO A 51 -0.90 -12.80 4.52
C PRO A 51 -1.99 -12.27 3.58
N GLY A 52 -1.58 -11.95 2.36
CA GLY A 52 -2.50 -11.46 1.34
C GLY A 52 -2.83 -9.97 1.42
N LEU A 53 -2.32 -9.27 2.43
CA LEU A 53 -2.51 -7.82 2.53
C LEU A 53 -1.70 -7.12 1.42
N PRO A 54 -2.32 -6.28 0.56
CA PRO A 54 -1.57 -5.58 -0.47
C PRO A 54 -0.52 -4.65 0.13
N VAL A 55 0.73 -4.81 -0.30
CA VAL A 55 1.85 -3.96 0.15
C VAL A 55 2.38 -3.21 -1.06
N PRO A 56 2.34 -1.87 -1.05
CA PRO A 56 2.98 -1.08 -2.10
C PRO A 56 4.50 -1.22 -2.01
N VAL A 57 5.13 -1.50 -3.13
CA VAL A 57 6.58 -1.67 -3.24
C VAL A 57 7.11 -0.74 -4.31
N VAL A 58 8.16 0.00 -3.98
CA VAL A 58 8.91 0.79 -4.96
C VAL A 58 10.25 0.11 -5.17
N ILE A 59 10.48 -0.38 -6.38
CA ILE A 59 11.69 -1.08 -6.76
C ILE A 59 12.55 -0.13 -7.59
N THR A 60 13.79 0.09 -7.16
CA THR A 60 14.76 0.89 -7.92
C THR A 60 15.65 -0.06 -8.71
N ALA A 61 15.60 0.05 -10.03
CA ALA A 61 16.44 -0.76 -10.94
C ALA A 61 17.71 0.01 -11.29
N TYR A 62 18.83 -0.70 -11.26
CA TYR A 62 20.15 -0.12 -11.57
C TYR A 62 20.70 -0.67 -12.89
N ALA A 63 21.68 0.06 -13.46
CA ALA A 63 22.26 -0.27 -14.76
C ALA A 63 22.97 -1.64 -14.79
N ASP A 64 23.47 -2.11 -13.65
CA ASP A 64 24.12 -3.43 -13.53
C ASP A 64 23.14 -4.59 -13.33
N LYS A 65 21.85 -4.36 -13.54
CA LYS A 65 20.75 -5.31 -13.32
C LYS A 65 20.52 -5.69 -11.85
N SER A 66 21.10 -4.94 -10.93
CA SER A 66 20.75 -5.05 -9.52
C SER A 66 19.53 -4.20 -9.20
N PHE A 67 18.94 -4.44 -8.04
CA PHE A 67 17.80 -3.65 -7.59
C PHE A 67 17.78 -3.50 -6.09
N THR A 68 17.10 -2.46 -5.63
CA THR A 68 16.71 -2.30 -4.24
C THR A 68 15.21 -2.05 -4.20
N PHE A 69 14.57 -2.42 -3.11
CA PHE A 69 13.15 -2.15 -2.96
C PHE A 69 12.82 -1.60 -1.58
N VAL A 70 11.79 -0.78 -1.54
CA VAL A 70 11.25 -0.21 -0.30
C VAL A 70 9.79 -0.58 -0.22
N MET A 71 9.40 -1.18 0.89
CA MET A 71 8.00 -1.48 1.16
C MET A 71 7.37 -0.32 1.90
N LYS A 72 6.19 0.06 1.47
CA LYS A 72 5.41 1.10 2.13
C LYS A 72 4.26 0.45 2.92
N THR A 73 3.58 1.24 3.72
CA THR A 73 2.40 0.76 4.44
C THR A 73 1.28 0.41 3.47
N PRO A 74 0.36 -0.50 3.83
CA PRO A 74 -0.76 -0.85 2.96
C PRO A 74 -1.55 0.38 2.51
N PRO A 75 -2.17 0.35 1.32
CA PRO A 75 -2.96 1.49 0.84
C PRO A 75 -4.07 1.86 1.83
N ALA A 76 -4.31 3.15 2.01
CA ALA A 76 -5.36 3.63 2.91
C ALA A 76 -6.72 3.04 2.56
N SER A 77 -7.02 2.90 1.27
CA SER A 77 -8.27 2.32 0.81
C SER A 77 -8.50 0.90 1.32
N VAL A 78 -7.45 0.08 1.35
CA VAL A 78 -7.53 -1.30 1.86
C VAL A 78 -7.81 -1.29 3.35
N LEU A 79 -7.11 -0.46 4.11
CA LEU A 79 -7.28 -0.35 5.56
C LEU A 79 -8.69 0.15 5.91
N ILE A 80 -9.18 1.14 5.18
CA ILE A 80 -10.53 1.69 5.38
C ILE A 80 -11.59 0.65 5.08
N ARG A 81 -11.48 -0.08 3.97
CA ARG A 81 -12.43 -1.16 3.64
C ARG A 81 -12.45 -2.24 4.71
N LYS A 82 -11.30 -2.61 5.21
CA LYS A 82 -11.17 -3.61 6.28
C LYS A 82 -11.83 -3.12 7.57
N ALA A 83 -11.58 -1.87 7.96
CA ALA A 83 -12.18 -1.28 9.16
C ALA A 83 -13.70 -1.13 9.04
N ALA A 84 -14.20 -0.74 7.87
CA ALA A 84 -15.63 -0.61 7.60
C ALA A 84 -16.33 -1.94 7.30
N LYS A 85 -15.56 -3.02 7.14
CA LYS A 85 -16.05 -4.37 6.80
C LYS A 85 -16.82 -4.40 5.48
N ILE A 86 -16.32 -3.67 4.48
CA ILE A 86 -16.87 -3.65 3.12
C ILE A 86 -15.85 -4.23 2.13
N GLU A 87 -16.35 -4.82 1.07
CA GLU A 87 -15.50 -5.40 0.03
C GLU A 87 -15.08 -4.37 -1.00
N LYS A 88 -15.94 -3.40 -1.27
CA LYS A 88 -15.74 -2.42 -2.33
C LYS A 88 -16.25 -1.05 -1.90
N GLY A 89 -15.57 -0.01 -2.32
CA GLY A 89 -16.00 1.37 -2.13
C GLY A 89 -17.19 1.73 -3.03
N SER A 90 -17.78 2.90 -2.78
CA SER A 90 -18.92 3.38 -3.55
C SER A 90 -18.52 3.87 -4.94
N ALA A 91 -19.37 3.58 -5.93
CA ALA A 91 -19.25 4.18 -7.26
C ALA A 91 -19.69 5.65 -7.26
N ARG A 92 -20.52 6.04 -6.30
CA ARG A 92 -21.01 7.43 -6.13
C ARG A 92 -20.80 7.89 -4.68
N PRO A 93 -19.54 8.13 -4.26
CA PRO A 93 -19.24 8.38 -2.85
C PRO A 93 -19.91 9.63 -2.28
N HIS A 94 -20.29 10.58 -3.12
CA HIS A 94 -20.94 11.81 -2.67
C HIS A 94 -22.44 11.62 -2.37
N THR A 95 -23.06 10.60 -2.94
CA THR A 95 -24.50 10.31 -2.75
C THR A 95 -24.75 8.98 -2.05
N ASP A 96 -23.97 7.95 -2.41
CA ASP A 96 -24.16 6.60 -1.88
C ASP A 96 -23.07 6.26 -0.88
N LYS A 97 -23.41 6.24 0.41
CA LYS A 97 -22.50 5.82 1.46
C LYS A 97 -22.61 4.32 1.67
N VAL A 98 -21.48 3.62 1.64
CA VAL A 98 -21.45 2.14 1.69
C VAL A 98 -20.93 1.60 3.02
N GLY A 99 -20.42 2.46 3.89
CA GLY A 99 -19.88 2.04 5.17
C GLY A 99 -19.62 3.21 6.10
N ARG A 100 -19.18 2.87 7.29
CA ARG A 100 -18.87 3.83 8.33
C ARG A 100 -17.76 3.30 9.22
N ILE A 101 -16.85 4.18 9.62
CA ILE A 101 -15.81 3.88 10.60
C ILE A 101 -15.89 4.88 11.74
N THR A 102 -15.40 4.49 12.91
CA THR A 102 -15.32 5.39 14.06
C THR A 102 -14.04 6.22 14.00
N ARG A 103 -14.00 7.30 14.77
CA ARG A 103 -12.77 8.11 14.92
C ARG A 103 -11.60 7.26 15.42
N ALA A 104 -11.86 6.33 16.36
CA ALA A 104 -10.82 5.43 16.89
C ALA A 104 -10.22 4.55 15.79
N GLN A 105 -11.05 4.03 14.89
CA GLN A 105 -10.58 3.26 13.75
C GLN A 105 -9.76 4.12 12.78
N ALA A 106 -10.19 5.35 12.54
CA ALA A 106 -9.45 6.29 11.70
C ALA A 106 -8.08 6.64 12.32
N GLU A 107 -8.02 6.82 13.63
CA GLU A 107 -6.77 7.06 14.35
C GLU A 107 -5.81 5.88 14.25
N GLU A 108 -6.32 4.66 14.37
CA GLU A 108 -5.54 3.44 14.23
C GLU A 108 -4.92 3.34 12.83
N ILE A 109 -5.73 3.58 11.80
CA ILE A 109 -5.26 3.60 10.41
C ILE A 109 -4.21 4.70 10.22
N ALA A 110 -4.44 5.88 10.77
CA ALA A 110 -3.51 7.00 10.69
C ALA A 110 -2.16 6.67 11.33
N ARG A 111 -2.17 6.00 12.48
CA ARG A 111 -0.94 5.57 13.15
C ARG A 111 -0.15 4.57 12.31
N MET A 112 -0.84 3.63 11.68
CA MET A 112 -0.19 2.65 10.80
C MET A 112 0.45 3.30 9.59
N LYS A 113 -0.13 4.39 9.08
CA LYS A 113 0.34 5.09 7.90
C LYS A 113 1.28 6.27 8.19
N MET A 114 1.47 6.65 9.44
CA MET A 114 2.32 7.80 9.79
C MET A 114 3.69 7.80 9.11
N PRO A 115 4.40 6.64 8.97
CA PRO A 115 5.68 6.64 8.28
C PRO A 115 5.62 7.11 6.83
N ASP A 116 4.47 6.97 6.17
CA ASP A 116 4.29 7.33 4.77
C ASP A 116 3.53 8.65 4.59
N LEU A 117 3.02 9.23 5.67
CA LEU A 117 2.25 10.47 5.63
C LEU A 117 3.14 11.69 5.88
N THR A 118 2.73 12.80 5.30
CA THR A 118 3.39 14.10 5.52
C THR A 118 2.67 14.93 6.59
N ALA A 119 1.72 14.34 7.30
CA ALA A 119 0.95 15.00 8.36
C ALA A 119 1.85 15.41 9.52
N ALA A 120 1.61 16.61 10.06
CA ALA A 120 2.41 17.16 11.15
C ALA A 120 2.15 16.45 12.49
N ASP A 121 0.92 15.97 12.70
CA ASP A 121 0.50 15.30 13.92
C ASP A 121 -0.56 14.23 13.62
N LEU A 122 -0.97 13.50 14.66
CA LEU A 122 -1.97 12.44 14.51
C LEU A 122 -3.32 12.98 14.05
N GLU A 123 -3.73 14.15 14.55
CA GLU A 123 -5.01 14.75 14.18
C GLU A 123 -5.05 15.10 12.68
N ALA A 124 -3.97 15.67 12.15
CA ALA A 124 -3.85 15.95 10.73
C ALA A 124 -3.88 14.65 9.91
N ALA A 125 -3.23 13.59 10.40
CA ALA A 125 -3.25 12.28 9.76
C ALA A 125 -4.66 11.69 9.75
N VAL A 126 -5.42 11.83 10.85
CA VAL A 126 -6.82 11.37 10.93
C VAL A 126 -7.69 12.10 9.90
N ARG A 127 -7.49 13.39 9.72
CA ARG A 127 -8.22 14.16 8.70
C ARG A 127 -7.88 13.70 7.30
N THR A 128 -6.62 13.36 7.04
CA THR A 128 -6.18 12.79 5.77
C THR A 128 -6.88 11.48 5.48
N ILE A 129 -6.94 10.59 6.46
CA ILE A 129 -7.62 9.30 6.34
C ILE A 129 -9.13 9.51 6.17
N ALA A 130 -9.72 10.44 6.89
CA ALA A 130 -11.14 10.78 6.77
C ALA A 130 -11.49 11.27 5.36
N GLY A 131 -10.62 12.09 4.75
CA GLY A 131 -10.78 12.52 3.38
C GLY A 131 -10.76 11.36 2.39
N SER A 132 -9.83 10.42 2.58
CA SER A 132 -9.75 9.20 1.76
C SER A 132 -11.01 8.34 1.92
N ALA A 133 -11.48 8.17 3.15
CA ALA A 133 -12.71 7.43 3.44
C ALA A 133 -13.92 8.08 2.76
N ARG A 134 -14.02 9.40 2.85
CA ARG A 134 -15.09 10.15 2.20
C ARG A 134 -15.10 9.93 0.69
N SER A 135 -13.92 9.90 0.06
CA SER A 135 -13.80 9.64 -1.37
C SER A 135 -14.23 8.23 -1.76
N MET A 136 -14.30 7.31 -0.80
CA MET A 136 -14.72 5.93 -1.00
C MET A 136 -16.19 5.69 -0.65
N GLY A 137 -16.89 6.71 -0.16
CA GLY A 137 -18.26 6.55 0.32
C GLY A 137 -18.34 5.99 1.74
N VAL A 138 -17.29 6.16 2.54
CA VAL A 138 -17.25 5.73 3.94
C VAL A 138 -17.27 6.96 4.83
N GLU A 139 -18.20 7.01 5.77
CA GLU A 139 -18.30 8.09 6.73
C GLU A 139 -17.42 7.81 7.94
N VAL A 140 -16.84 8.86 8.51
CA VAL A 140 -16.06 8.79 9.75
C VAL A 140 -16.84 9.48 10.86
N GLU A 141 -17.21 8.72 11.90
CA GLU A 141 -17.93 9.25 13.05
C GLU A 141 -17.00 10.11 13.92
N GLY A 142 -17.52 11.20 14.43
CA GLY A 142 -16.78 12.06 15.34
C GLY A 142 -15.87 13.08 14.67
N LEU A 143 -16.00 13.25 13.37
CA LEU A 143 -15.29 14.30 12.62
C LEU A 143 -16.23 15.27 11.96
#